data_37e85abbe6fefd7cf8dc91c7228fb2da
#
_entry.id   37e85abbe6fefd7cf8dc91c7228fb2da
#
_cell.length_a   1.000
_cell.length_b   1.000
_cell.length_c   1.000
_cell.angle_alpha   90.00
_cell.angle_beta   90.00
_cell.angle_gamma   90.00
#
_symmetry.space_group_name_H-M   'P 1'
#
loop_
_entity.id
_entity.type
_entity.pdbx_description
1 polymer ?
#
loop_
_entity_poly.entity_id
_entity_poly.type
_entity_poly.pdbx_seq_one_letter_code
_entity_poly.pdbx_strand_id
1 'polypeptide(L)'
;MDKLSGELSKYRVEKAVEELEIAKKLFEGNYFAKSLNSSYYSMFHATRALLAIEKVDSKKHVGLINFFNNLFIKTGKISEQYFTSISKAFNIRIQSDYRDFYIATKEDAETQIRNAEKFLEMVKNYLAKLEN
;
A
#
# COMPACT_ATOMS: atom_id res chain seq x y z
N MET A 1 14.77 -15.75 5.32
CA MET A 1 14.97 -14.31 5.00
C MET A 1 16.29 -13.87 5.60
N ASP A 2 17.16 -13.27 4.82
CA ASP A 2 18.43 -12.78 5.36
C ASP A 2 18.23 -11.51 6.20
N LYS A 3 19.24 -11.19 7.02
CA LYS A 3 19.15 -10.09 7.97
C LYS A 3 18.93 -8.73 7.30
N LEU A 4 19.64 -8.45 6.20
CA LEU A 4 19.54 -7.17 5.52
C LEU A 4 18.16 -6.97 4.89
N SER A 5 17.65 -8.00 4.21
CA SER A 5 16.29 -7.98 3.63
C SER A 5 15.24 -7.81 4.71
N GLY A 6 15.43 -8.47 5.87
CA GLY A 6 14.51 -8.34 7.00
C GLY A 6 14.50 -6.94 7.58
N GLU A 7 15.66 -6.30 7.73
CA GLU A 7 15.76 -4.93 8.23
C GLU A 7 15.12 -3.93 7.26
N LEU A 8 15.35 -4.12 5.96
CA LEU A 8 14.75 -3.27 4.93
C LEU A 8 13.24 -3.42 4.88
N SER A 9 12.75 -4.66 4.96
CA SER A 9 11.32 -4.95 5.01
C SER A 9 10.67 -4.25 6.21
N LYS A 10 11.27 -4.38 7.39
CA LYS A 10 10.78 -3.73 8.61
C LYS A 10 10.72 -2.20 8.47
N TYR A 11 11.76 -1.60 7.92
CA TYR A 11 11.81 -0.15 7.67
C TYR A 11 10.65 0.29 6.78
N ARG A 12 10.38 -0.47 5.72
CA ARG A 12 9.29 -0.15 4.78
C ARG A 12 7.91 -0.34 5.40
N VAL A 13 7.74 -1.31 6.30
CA VAL A 13 6.51 -1.44 7.10
C VAL A 13 6.31 -0.20 7.97
N GLU A 14 7.37 0.30 8.60
CA GLU A 14 7.29 1.52 9.41
C GLU A 14 6.86 2.72 8.57
N LYS A 15 7.36 2.83 7.35
CA LYS A 15 6.92 3.86 6.39
C LYS A 15 5.44 3.73 6.05
N ALA A 16 4.97 2.50 5.85
CA ALA A 16 3.57 2.24 5.57
C ALA A 16 2.66 2.64 6.74
N VAL A 17 3.08 2.33 7.97
CA VAL A 17 2.36 2.73 9.19
C VAL A 17 2.28 4.25 9.28
N GLU A 18 3.39 4.95 9.05
CA GLU A 18 3.45 6.41 9.07
C GLU A 18 2.48 7.02 8.07
N GLU A 19 2.46 6.53 6.83
CA GLU A 19 1.55 7.03 5.80
C GLU A 19 0.09 6.81 6.17
N LEU A 20 -0.22 5.68 6.80
CA LEU A 20 -1.59 5.41 7.24
C LEU A 20 -2.02 6.38 8.35
N GLU A 21 -1.14 6.69 9.29
CA GLU A 21 -1.42 7.67 10.33
C GLU A 21 -1.64 9.06 9.74
N ILE A 22 -0.83 9.44 8.73
CA ILE A 22 -0.99 10.69 8.01
C ILE A 22 -2.35 10.74 7.31
N ALA A 23 -2.74 9.64 6.64
CA ALA A 23 -4.03 9.57 5.97
C ALA A 23 -5.19 9.82 6.94
N LYS A 24 -5.12 9.25 8.14
CA LYS A 24 -6.15 9.44 9.17
C LYS A 24 -6.22 10.88 9.65
N LYS A 25 -5.07 11.53 9.87
CA LYS A 25 -5.02 12.93 10.28
C LYS A 25 -5.55 13.87 9.21
N LEU A 26 -5.21 13.61 7.96
CA LEU A 26 -5.73 14.39 6.83
C LEU A 26 -7.25 14.23 6.70
N PHE A 27 -7.75 13.01 6.92
CA PHE A 27 -9.18 12.72 6.93
C PHE A 27 -9.89 13.54 8.02
N GLU A 28 -9.34 13.57 9.23
CA GLU A 28 -9.90 14.35 10.35
C GLU A 28 -9.95 15.85 10.03
N GLY A 29 -9.00 16.35 9.26
CA GLY A 29 -8.94 17.74 8.83
C GLY A 29 -9.75 18.02 7.57
N ASN A 30 -10.49 17.06 7.05
CA ASN A 30 -11.28 17.16 5.80
C ASN A 30 -10.45 17.36 4.54
N TYR A 31 -9.17 16.94 4.56
CA TYR A 31 -8.29 16.93 3.39
C TYR A 31 -8.39 15.60 2.66
N PHE A 32 -9.55 15.34 2.06
CA PHE A 32 -9.89 14.01 1.54
C PHE A 32 -8.99 13.57 0.37
N ALA A 33 -8.67 14.47 -0.56
CA ALA A 33 -7.79 14.15 -1.68
C ALA A 33 -6.40 13.76 -1.20
N LYS A 34 -5.85 14.50 -0.23
CA LYS A 34 -4.54 14.18 0.35
C LYS A 34 -4.58 12.90 1.15
N SER A 35 -5.70 12.64 1.84
CA SER A 35 -5.90 11.39 2.57
C SER A 35 -5.88 10.19 1.63
N LEU A 36 -6.54 10.28 0.46
CA LEU A 36 -6.51 9.24 -0.56
C LEU A 36 -5.07 8.94 -1.01
N ASN A 37 -4.29 10.00 -1.21
CA ASN A 37 -2.89 9.87 -1.62
C ASN A 37 -2.07 9.12 -0.57
N SER A 38 -2.19 9.50 0.70
CA SER A 38 -1.45 8.84 1.79
C SER A 38 -1.89 7.40 2.02
N SER A 39 -3.19 7.10 1.87
CA SER A 39 -3.68 5.72 1.93
C SER A 39 -3.04 4.85 0.85
N TYR A 40 -2.94 5.37 -0.37
CA TYR A 40 -2.25 4.67 -1.44
C TYR A 40 -0.77 4.44 -1.10
N TYR A 41 -0.06 5.47 -0.60
CA TYR A 41 1.35 5.32 -0.25
C TYR A 41 1.59 4.37 0.90
N SER A 42 0.63 4.22 1.82
CA SER A 42 0.69 3.16 2.83
C SER A 42 0.76 1.78 2.17
N MET A 43 -0.14 1.52 1.21
CA MET A 43 -0.14 0.25 0.46
C MET A 43 1.14 0.08 -0.37
N PHE A 44 1.64 1.18 -0.97
CA PHE A 44 2.86 1.19 -1.77
C PHE A 44 4.07 0.75 -0.94
N HIS A 45 4.26 1.37 0.23
CA HIS A 45 5.38 1.00 1.10
C HIS A 45 5.23 -0.39 1.69
N ALA A 46 4.01 -0.81 2.00
CA ALA A 46 3.75 -2.17 2.47
C ALA A 46 4.12 -3.20 1.39
N THR A 47 3.79 -2.92 0.14
CA THR A 47 4.18 -3.77 -0.98
C THR A 47 5.70 -3.82 -1.14
N ARG A 48 6.38 -2.68 -1.01
CA ARG A 48 7.85 -2.65 -1.06
C ARG A 48 8.48 -3.46 0.06
N ALA A 49 7.82 -3.55 1.22
CA ALA A 49 8.28 -4.42 2.31
C ALA A 49 8.26 -5.89 1.89
N LEU A 50 7.21 -6.32 1.17
CA LEU A 50 7.14 -7.68 0.63
C LEU A 50 8.22 -7.92 -0.44
N LEU A 51 8.43 -6.94 -1.32
CA LEU A 51 9.43 -7.06 -2.38
C LEU A 51 10.85 -7.13 -1.83
N ALA A 52 11.11 -6.53 -0.66
CA ALA A 52 12.42 -6.59 -0.03
C ALA A 52 12.84 -8.03 0.28
N ILE A 53 11.91 -8.89 0.70
CA ILE A 53 12.23 -10.29 1.00
C ILE A 53 12.52 -11.10 -0.26
N GLU A 54 12.00 -10.67 -1.40
CA GLU A 54 12.29 -11.28 -2.71
C GLU A 54 13.49 -10.63 -3.39
N LYS A 55 14.13 -9.65 -2.74
CA LYS A 55 15.29 -8.92 -3.23
C LYS A 55 15.06 -8.21 -4.57
N VAL A 56 13.82 -7.75 -4.79
CA VAL A 56 13.46 -6.93 -5.95
C VAL A 56 12.88 -5.61 -5.48
N ASP A 57 12.92 -4.62 -6.34
CA ASP A 57 12.34 -3.31 -6.07
C ASP A 57 11.96 -2.65 -7.39
N SER A 58 11.10 -1.65 -7.31
CA SER A 58 10.76 -0.80 -8.43
C SER A 58 10.40 0.58 -7.90
N LYS A 59 10.99 1.62 -8.51
CA LYS A 59 10.65 3.01 -8.20
C LYS A 59 9.41 3.44 -8.97
N LYS A 60 9.04 2.70 -10.01
CA LYS A 60 7.85 2.97 -10.81
C LYS A 60 6.65 2.25 -10.22
N HIS A 61 5.56 2.96 -10.07
CA HIS A 61 4.33 2.41 -9.46
C HIS A 61 3.80 1.19 -10.23
N VAL A 62 3.75 1.27 -11.56
CA VAL A 62 3.28 0.16 -12.39
C VAL A 62 4.19 -1.06 -12.23
N GLY A 63 5.50 -0.85 -12.23
CA GLY A 63 6.48 -1.93 -12.04
C GLY A 63 6.31 -2.62 -10.69
N LEU A 64 6.10 -1.84 -9.64
CA LEU A 64 5.89 -2.37 -8.29
C LEU A 64 4.63 -3.24 -8.22
N ILE A 65 3.53 -2.75 -8.77
CA ILE A 65 2.25 -3.47 -8.77
C ILE A 65 2.38 -4.77 -9.59
N ASN A 66 3.12 -4.72 -10.72
CA ASN A 66 3.37 -5.91 -11.54
C ASN A 66 4.21 -6.95 -10.80
N PHE A 67 5.26 -6.55 -10.07
CA PHE A 67 6.02 -7.47 -9.23
C PHE A 67 5.13 -8.12 -8.15
N PHE A 68 4.31 -7.31 -7.51
CA PHE A 68 3.37 -7.83 -6.52
C PHE A 68 2.45 -8.89 -7.10
N ASN A 69 1.88 -8.61 -8.26
CA ASN A 69 1.01 -9.56 -8.95
C ASN A 69 1.74 -10.85 -9.31
N ASN A 70 2.91 -10.72 -9.93
CA ASN A 70 3.66 -11.89 -10.41
C ASN A 70 4.22 -12.76 -9.29
N LEU A 71 4.73 -12.15 -8.24
CA LEU A 71 5.43 -12.89 -7.16
C LEU A 71 4.50 -13.38 -6.05
N PHE A 72 3.37 -12.70 -5.83
CA PHE A 72 2.53 -12.99 -4.67
C PHE A 72 1.10 -13.39 -5.02
N ILE A 73 0.50 -12.79 -6.02
CA ILE A 73 -0.90 -13.04 -6.38
C ILE A 73 -1.02 -14.25 -7.29
N LYS A 74 -0.31 -14.26 -8.41
CA LYS A 74 -0.35 -15.37 -9.39
C LYS A 74 0.16 -16.68 -8.79
N THR A 75 1.04 -16.59 -7.81
CA THR A 75 1.58 -17.77 -7.11
C THR A 75 0.66 -18.29 -6.01
N GLY A 76 -0.43 -17.57 -5.72
CA GLY A 76 -1.37 -17.96 -4.67
C GLY A 76 -0.90 -17.67 -3.26
N LYS A 77 0.21 -16.97 -3.08
CA LYS A 77 0.74 -16.63 -1.75
C LYS A 77 -0.12 -15.60 -1.03
N ILE A 78 -0.73 -14.68 -1.79
CA ILE A 78 -1.58 -13.61 -1.25
C ILE A 78 -2.85 -13.55 -2.09
N SER A 79 -3.99 -13.32 -1.45
CA SER A 79 -5.30 -13.28 -2.08
C SER A 79 -5.42 -12.13 -3.10
N GLU A 80 -6.09 -12.39 -4.21
CA GLU A 80 -6.30 -11.45 -5.31
C GLU A 80 -6.99 -10.15 -4.87
N GLN A 81 -7.80 -10.18 -3.81
CA GLN A 81 -8.46 -8.97 -3.31
C GLN A 81 -7.47 -7.84 -2.99
N TYR A 82 -6.26 -8.18 -2.58
CA TYR A 82 -5.23 -7.17 -2.25
C TYR A 82 -4.60 -6.55 -3.50
N PHE A 83 -4.51 -7.31 -4.57
CA PHE A 83 -4.13 -6.74 -5.86
C PHE A 83 -5.18 -5.75 -6.34
N THR A 84 -6.45 -6.10 -6.22
CA THR A 84 -7.56 -5.20 -6.56
C THR A 84 -7.50 -3.93 -5.72
N SER A 85 -7.23 -4.06 -4.41
CA SER A 85 -7.15 -2.90 -3.50
C SER A 85 -6.06 -1.91 -3.91
N ILE A 86 -4.83 -2.38 -4.16
CA ILE A 86 -3.74 -1.47 -4.52
C ILE A 86 -3.92 -0.88 -5.92
N SER A 87 -4.44 -1.66 -6.86
CA SER A 87 -4.70 -1.18 -8.22
C SER A 87 -5.76 -0.08 -8.23
N LYS A 88 -6.84 -0.25 -7.47
CA LYS A 88 -7.87 0.78 -7.31
C LYS A 88 -7.33 2.04 -6.64
N ALA A 89 -6.55 1.86 -5.58
CA ALA A 89 -5.96 2.98 -4.86
C ALA A 89 -5.03 3.80 -5.77
N PHE A 90 -4.25 3.12 -6.60
CA PHE A 90 -3.39 3.75 -7.59
C PHE A 90 -4.20 4.57 -8.60
N ASN A 91 -5.26 3.99 -9.16
CA ASN A 91 -6.12 4.68 -10.12
C ASN A 91 -6.82 5.90 -9.51
N ILE A 92 -7.30 5.78 -8.27
CA ILE A 92 -7.93 6.88 -7.55
C ILE A 92 -6.92 8.01 -7.33
N ARG A 93 -5.70 7.68 -6.96
CA ARG A 93 -4.64 8.67 -6.78
C ARG A 93 -4.35 9.43 -8.07
N ILE A 94 -4.23 8.72 -9.20
CA ILE A 94 -3.98 9.35 -10.50
C ILE A 94 -5.12 10.32 -10.84
N GLN A 95 -6.36 9.89 -10.66
CA GLN A 95 -7.52 10.75 -10.95
C GLN A 95 -7.54 11.97 -10.04
N SER A 96 -7.24 11.80 -8.76
CA SER A 96 -7.23 12.89 -7.79
C SER A 96 -6.13 13.91 -8.09
N ASP A 97 -4.94 13.45 -8.51
CA ASP A 97 -3.79 14.34 -8.76
C ASP A 97 -3.86 15.04 -10.12
N TYR A 98 -4.43 14.37 -11.14
CA TYR A 98 -4.28 14.83 -12.52
C TYR A 98 -5.58 15.23 -13.23
N ARG A 99 -6.75 14.91 -12.67
CA ARG A 99 -8.02 15.33 -13.28
C ARG A 99 -8.45 16.68 -12.72
N ASP A 100 -8.72 17.62 -13.62
CA ASP A 100 -9.32 18.90 -13.24
C ASP A 100 -10.74 18.65 -12.69
N PHE A 101 -11.13 19.42 -11.70
CA PHE A 101 -12.44 19.34 -11.06
C PHE A 101 -12.75 18.00 -10.39
N TYR A 102 -11.73 17.20 -10.09
CA TYR A 102 -11.92 15.97 -9.32
C TYR A 102 -12.33 16.31 -7.89
N ILE A 103 -13.39 15.70 -7.42
CA ILE A 103 -13.87 15.90 -6.04
C ILE A 103 -13.67 14.58 -5.28
N ALA A 104 -12.78 14.62 -4.28
CA ALA A 104 -12.60 13.50 -3.35
C ALA A 104 -13.65 13.62 -2.26
N THR A 105 -14.46 12.57 -2.10
CA THR A 105 -15.51 12.56 -1.06
C THR A 105 -14.98 12.03 0.26
N LYS A 106 -15.67 12.38 1.34
CA LYS A 106 -15.38 11.81 2.66
C LYS A 106 -15.50 10.28 2.63
N GLU A 107 -16.53 9.78 1.96
CA GLU A 107 -16.76 8.34 1.85
C GLU A 107 -15.61 7.62 1.14
N ASP A 108 -15.12 8.19 0.04
CA ASP A 108 -13.98 7.64 -0.69
C ASP A 108 -12.74 7.55 0.21
N ALA A 109 -12.45 8.64 0.92
CA ALA A 109 -11.29 8.70 1.80
C ALA A 109 -11.38 7.68 2.93
N GLU A 110 -12.55 7.56 3.54
CA GLU A 110 -12.80 6.58 4.61
C GLU A 110 -12.62 5.15 4.11
N THR A 111 -13.17 4.84 2.95
CA THR A 111 -13.04 3.51 2.33
C THR A 111 -11.59 3.17 2.06
N GLN A 112 -10.82 4.12 1.54
CA GLN A 112 -9.41 3.88 1.23
C GLN A 112 -8.57 3.71 2.50
N ILE A 113 -8.87 4.41 3.57
CA ILE A 113 -8.21 4.19 4.86
C ILE A 113 -8.46 2.76 5.34
N ARG A 114 -9.71 2.30 5.30
CA ARG A 114 -10.03 0.92 5.70
C ARG A 114 -9.30 -0.11 4.84
N ASN A 115 -9.25 0.13 3.53
CA ASN A 115 -8.55 -0.77 2.62
C ASN A 115 -7.04 -0.78 2.91
N ALA A 116 -6.46 0.37 3.20
CA ALA A 116 -5.05 0.46 3.55
C ALA A 116 -4.75 -0.25 4.88
N GLU A 117 -5.63 -0.13 5.87
CA GLU A 117 -5.49 -0.85 7.13
C GLU A 117 -5.47 -2.36 6.92
N LYS A 118 -6.40 -2.87 6.14
CA LYS A 118 -6.47 -4.31 5.81
C LYS A 118 -5.23 -4.77 5.04
N PHE A 119 -4.78 -3.96 4.10
CA PHE A 119 -3.61 -4.28 3.30
C PHE A 119 -2.35 -4.36 4.18
N LEU A 120 -2.16 -3.38 5.04
CA LEU A 120 -1.01 -3.35 5.95
C LEU A 120 -1.05 -4.53 6.93
N GLU A 121 -2.22 -4.86 7.46
CA GLU A 121 -2.37 -6.02 8.33
C GLU A 121 -2.01 -7.31 7.60
N MET A 122 -2.45 -7.47 6.35
CA MET A 122 -2.09 -8.61 5.53
C MET A 122 -0.57 -8.73 5.38
N VAL A 123 0.11 -7.63 5.08
CA VAL A 123 1.55 -7.63 4.91
C VAL A 123 2.25 -8.01 6.21
N LYS A 124 1.85 -7.40 7.35
CA LYS A 124 2.42 -7.73 8.65
C LYS A 124 2.26 -9.22 8.99
N ASN A 125 1.08 -9.77 8.75
CA ASN A 125 0.81 -11.18 9.02
C ASN A 125 1.63 -12.10 8.11
N TYR A 126 1.76 -11.75 6.83
CA TYR A 126 2.58 -12.51 5.90
C TYR A 126 4.04 -12.54 6.35
N LEU A 127 4.59 -11.39 6.70
CA LEU A 127 5.97 -11.27 7.15
C LEU A 127 6.21 -12.02 8.47
N ALA A 128 5.26 -11.97 9.40
CA ALA A 128 5.36 -12.68 10.67
C ALA A 128 5.43 -14.20 10.47
N LYS A 129 4.68 -14.73 9.51
CA LYS A 129 4.71 -16.18 9.20
C LYS A 129 6.06 -16.63 8.65
N LEU A 130 6.76 -15.74 7.93
CA LEU A 130 8.08 -16.08 7.38
C LEU A 130 9.16 -16.17 8.46
N GLU A 131 8.98 -15.50 9.59
CA GLU A 131 9.95 -15.49 10.69
C GLU A 131 9.80 -16.71 11.59
N ASN A 132 8.69 -17.44 11.47
CA ASN A 132 8.42 -18.61 12.31
C ASN A 132 8.88 -19.92 11.61
#